data_5b1e9bf820e1ebefa09a0a4fc0d008c2
#
_entry.id   5b1e9bf820e1ebefa09a0a4fc0d008c2
#
_cell.length_a   1.000
_cell.length_b   1.000
_cell.length_c   1.000
_cell.angle_alpha   90.00
_cell.angle_beta   90.00
_cell.angle_gamma   90.00
#
_symmetry.space_group_name_H-M   'P 1'
#
loop_
_entity.id
_entity.type
_entity.pdbx_description
1 polymer ?
#
loop_
_entity_poly.entity_id
_entity_poly.type
_entity_poly.pdbx_seq_one_letter_code
_entity_poly.pdbx_strand_id
1 'polypeptide(L)'
;MTMTRFIFYLCFFLTAVVFAQEDENAKVKATIDTFFEGFHKGDTILMKSVMMDKMLLQTTYTTQEGTNILVSEESSKLMSAIANRTNDQKWDERLLNYNIQVDGIMANVWTPYEFWFNDTFSHCGVNSFQLFNDDGTWKIIYLIDTRRKQGCNQP
;
A
#
# COMPACT_ATOMS: atom_id res chain seq x y z
N MET A 1 -43.06 2.20 28.14
CA MET A 1 -42.79 1.25 27.02
C MET A 1 -42.06 1.85 25.81
N THR A 2 -41.56 3.07 25.87
CA THR A 2 -40.90 3.80 24.76
C THR A 2 -39.38 3.84 24.83
N MET A 3 -38.78 3.66 25.99
CA MET A 3 -37.31 3.75 26.17
C MET A 3 -36.53 2.51 25.63
N THR A 4 -37.12 1.32 25.76
CA THR A 4 -36.47 0.07 25.30
C THR A 4 -36.40 -0.05 23.78
N ARG A 5 -37.34 0.57 23.04
CA ARG A 5 -37.34 0.60 21.58
C ARG A 5 -36.25 1.53 21.01
N PHE A 6 -35.90 2.62 21.68
CA PHE A 6 -34.87 3.56 21.25
C PHE A 6 -33.45 2.94 21.36
N ILE A 7 -33.20 2.16 22.41
CA ILE A 7 -31.93 1.47 22.63
C ILE A 7 -31.70 0.40 21.55
N PHE A 8 -32.73 -0.31 21.11
CA PHE A 8 -32.62 -1.33 20.05
C PHE A 8 -32.26 -0.74 18.67
N TYR A 9 -32.80 0.42 18.32
CA TYR A 9 -32.46 1.13 17.09
C TYR A 9 -31.03 1.69 17.12
N LEU A 10 -30.57 2.19 18.26
CA LEU A 10 -29.20 2.70 18.40
C LEU A 10 -28.15 1.60 18.26
N CYS A 11 -28.37 0.41 18.82
CA CYS A 11 -27.47 -0.75 18.65
C CYS A 11 -27.43 -1.25 17.20
N PHE A 12 -28.53 -1.21 16.46
CA PHE A 12 -28.60 -1.64 15.06
C PHE A 12 -27.82 -0.69 14.13
N PHE A 13 -27.87 0.62 14.39
CA PHE A 13 -27.09 1.60 13.63
C PHE A 13 -25.58 1.47 13.86
N LEU A 14 -25.14 1.20 15.09
CA LEU A 14 -23.74 1.00 15.42
C LEU A 14 -23.12 -0.22 14.72
N THR A 15 -23.85 -1.32 14.63
CA THR A 15 -23.37 -2.53 13.95
C THR A 15 -23.24 -2.33 12.44
N ALA A 16 -24.16 -1.62 11.78
CA ALA A 16 -24.12 -1.37 10.36
C ALA A 16 -22.87 -0.52 9.95
N VAL A 17 -22.49 0.46 10.77
CA VAL A 17 -21.30 1.29 10.52
C VAL A 17 -20.01 0.49 10.62
N VAL A 18 -19.90 -0.42 11.58
CA VAL A 18 -18.70 -1.28 11.74
C VAL A 18 -18.54 -2.23 10.55
N PHE A 19 -19.59 -2.87 10.08
CA PHE A 19 -19.52 -3.75 8.91
C PHE A 19 -19.16 -3.01 7.63
N ALA A 20 -19.66 -1.79 7.44
CA ALA A 20 -19.31 -0.97 6.28
C ALA A 20 -17.82 -0.57 6.29
N GLN A 21 -17.25 -0.26 7.45
CA GLN A 21 -15.83 0.08 7.60
C GLN A 21 -14.92 -1.12 7.35
N GLU A 22 -15.29 -2.31 7.82
CA GLU A 22 -14.53 -3.55 7.57
C GLU A 22 -14.52 -3.90 6.07
N ASP A 23 -15.63 -3.70 5.35
CA ASP A 23 -15.72 -3.94 3.91
C ASP A 23 -14.81 -2.97 3.12
N GLU A 24 -14.79 -1.68 3.46
CA GLU A 24 -13.91 -0.71 2.80
C GLU A 24 -12.42 -0.99 3.09
N ASN A 25 -12.05 -1.36 4.30
CA ASN A 25 -10.69 -1.77 4.64
C ASN A 25 -10.23 -3.00 3.82
N ALA A 26 -11.13 -3.97 3.62
CA ALA A 26 -10.85 -5.15 2.80
C ALA A 26 -10.62 -4.78 1.32
N LYS A 27 -11.42 -3.87 0.76
CA LYS A 27 -11.25 -3.37 -0.61
C LYS A 27 -9.94 -2.60 -0.78
N VAL A 28 -9.61 -1.71 0.16
CA VAL A 28 -8.33 -0.98 0.17
C VAL A 28 -7.15 -1.95 0.22
N LYS A 29 -7.21 -2.97 1.11
CA LYS A 29 -6.18 -4.00 1.18
C LYS A 29 -6.03 -4.75 -0.13
N ALA A 30 -7.13 -5.18 -0.75
CA ALA A 30 -7.12 -5.88 -2.03
C ALA A 30 -6.47 -5.05 -3.15
N THR A 31 -6.65 -3.72 -3.14
CA THR A 31 -5.99 -2.79 -4.06
C THR A 31 -4.46 -2.84 -3.91
N ILE A 32 -3.96 -2.80 -2.66
CA ILE A 32 -2.52 -2.92 -2.37
C ILE A 32 -2.00 -4.31 -2.74
N ASP A 33 -2.72 -5.38 -2.41
CA ASP A 33 -2.34 -6.75 -2.75
C ASP A 33 -2.22 -6.92 -4.28
N THR A 34 -3.17 -6.37 -5.05
CA THR A 34 -3.15 -6.39 -6.52
C THR A 34 -1.95 -5.63 -7.09
N PHE A 35 -1.60 -4.49 -6.51
CA PHE A 35 -0.40 -3.74 -6.91
C PHE A 35 0.86 -4.59 -6.73
N PHE A 36 1.04 -5.23 -5.57
CA PHE A 36 2.21 -6.08 -5.32
C PHE A 36 2.18 -7.40 -6.08
N GLU A 37 1.01 -7.96 -6.36
CA GLU A 37 0.90 -9.11 -7.26
C GLU A 37 1.47 -8.77 -8.65
N GLY A 38 1.07 -7.62 -9.21
CA GLY A 38 1.63 -7.12 -10.47
C GLY A 38 3.13 -6.84 -10.38
N PHE A 39 3.59 -6.19 -9.30
CA PHE A 39 5.00 -5.91 -9.04
C PHE A 39 5.85 -7.18 -9.03
N HIS A 40 5.42 -8.22 -8.29
CA HIS A 40 6.15 -9.49 -8.19
C HIS A 40 6.19 -10.24 -9.53
N LYS A 41 5.08 -10.23 -10.28
CA LYS A 41 4.97 -10.92 -11.58
C LYS A 41 5.60 -10.16 -12.74
N GLY A 42 5.92 -8.86 -12.55
CA GLY A 42 6.33 -7.98 -13.65
C GLY A 42 5.16 -7.56 -14.55
N ASP A 43 3.93 -7.68 -14.05
CA ASP A 43 2.71 -7.35 -14.77
C ASP A 43 2.32 -5.88 -14.55
N THR A 44 2.82 -5.03 -15.45
CA THR A 44 2.53 -3.58 -15.40
C THR A 44 1.08 -3.26 -15.75
N ILE A 45 0.34 -4.14 -16.43
CA ILE A 45 -1.08 -3.94 -16.72
C ILE A 45 -1.88 -4.11 -15.44
N LEU A 46 -1.59 -5.17 -14.67
CA LEU A 46 -2.23 -5.42 -13.39
C LEU A 46 -1.95 -4.27 -12.40
N MET A 47 -0.70 -3.78 -12.31
CA MET A 47 -0.37 -2.64 -11.47
C MET A 47 -1.16 -1.39 -11.86
N LYS A 48 -1.19 -1.04 -13.15
CA LYS A 48 -1.92 0.14 -13.66
C LYS A 48 -3.42 0.05 -13.41
N SER A 49 -3.99 -1.15 -13.32
CA SER A 49 -5.42 -1.33 -13.04
C SER A 49 -5.85 -0.76 -11.68
N VAL A 50 -4.92 -0.63 -10.73
CA VAL A 50 -5.15 -0.15 -9.36
C VAL A 50 -4.42 1.16 -9.04
N MET A 51 -3.85 1.82 -10.04
CA MET A 51 -3.14 3.10 -9.90
C MET A 51 -3.85 4.20 -10.68
N MET A 52 -3.70 5.45 -10.23
CA MET A 52 -4.00 6.62 -11.07
C MET A 52 -2.83 6.89 -12.02
N ASP A 53 -3.14 7.43 -13.21
CA ASP A 53 -2.15 7.64 -14.29
C ASP A 53 -0.93 8.47 -13.87
N LYS A 54 -1.14 9.46 -12.98
CA LYS A 54 -0.09 10.38 -12.50
C LYS A 54 0.24 10.15 -11.03
N MET A 55 0.30 8.89 -10.60
CA MET A 55 0.71 8.56 -9.25
C MET A 55 2.14 9.05 -8.97
N LEU A 56 2.34 9.76 -7.86
CA LEU A 56 3.64 10.20 -7.39
C LEU A 56 4.29 9.11 -6.52
N LEU A 57 5.55 8.84 -6.79
CA LEU A 57 6.40 7.93 -6.00
C LEU A 57 7.49 8.72 -5.31
N GLN A 58 7.68 8.46 -4.02
CA GLN A 58 8.80 9.01 -3.26
C GLN A 58 9.49 7.93 -2.46
N THR A 59 10.81 8.04 -2.34
CA THR A 59 11.64 7.16 -1.51
C THR A 59 12.49 8.00 -0.58
N THR A 60 12.53 7.63 0.70
CA THR A 60 13.40 8.25 1.69
C THR A 60 14.44 7.25 2.19
N TYR A 61 15.67 7.70 2.32
CA TYR A 61 16.75 6.91 2.91
C TYR A 61 17.85 7.80 3.48
N THR A 62 18.69 7.24 4.34
CA THR A 62 19.89 7.90 4.85
C THR A 62 21.11 7.26 4.17
N THR A 63 22.00 8.09 3.62
CA THR A 63 23.26 7.63 3.02
C THR A 63 24.22 7.09 4.07
N GLN A 64 25.31 6.44 3.64
CA GLN A 64 26.36 5.96 4.58
C GLN A 64 27.03 7.11 5.34
N GLU A 65 27.07 8.31 4.75
CA GLU A 65 27.62 9.53 5.35
C GLU A 65 26.62 10.21 6.29
N GLY A 66 25.41 9.64 6.50
CA GLY A 66 24.40 10.18 7.41
C GLY A 66 23.52 11.27 6.82
N THR A 67 23.55 11.50 5.50
CA THR A 67 22.70 12.50 4.84
C THR A 67 21.32 11.91 4.53
N ASN A 68 20.26 12.60 4.93
CA ASN A 68 18.87 12.22 4.60
C ASN A 68 18.51 12.66 3.18
N ILE A 69 18.01 11.74 2.40
CA ILE A 69 17.66 11.92 0.98
C ILE A 69 16.15 11.66 0.80
N LEU A 70 15.51 12.52 0.00
CA LEU A 70 14.18 12.30 -0.57
C LEU A 70 14.31 12.28 -2.10
N VAL A 71 13.95 11.16 -2.70
CA VAL A 71 13.83 11.02 -4.16
C VAL A 71 12.36 11.08 -4.53
N SER A 72 12.03 11.83 -5.58
CA SER A 72 10.67 11.89 -6.15
C SER A 72 10.72 11.44 -7.60
N GLU A 73 9.84 10.53 -7.97
CA GLU A 73 9.78 9.96 -9.31
C GLU A 73 8.32 9.83 -9.77
N GLU A 74 8.11 9.91 -11.08
CA GLU A 74 6.83 9.55 -11.67
C GLU A 74 6.66 8.03 -11.73
N SER A 75 5.44 7.55 -11.60
CA SER A 75 5.11 6.12 -11.69
C SER A 75 5.54 5.46 -13.00
N SER A 76 5.63 6.23 -14.09
CA SER A 76 6.14 5.78 -15.39
C SER A 76 7.55 5.18 -15.31
N LYS A 77 8.41 5.71 -14.43
CA LYS A 77 9.77 5.20 -14.24
C LYS A 77 9.77 3.82 -13.57
N LEU A 78 8.95 3.61 -12.53
CA LEU A 78 8.74 2.31 -11.92
C LEU A 78 8.20 1.31 -12.93
N MET A 79 7.16 1.69 -13.71
CA MET A 79 6.59 0.82 -14.74
C MET A 79 7.63 0.40 -15.78
N SER A 80 8.49 1.34 -16.20
CA SER A 80 9.57 1.03 -17.14
C SER A 80 10.60 0.07 -16.54
N ALA A 81 10.97 0.24 -15.27
CA ALA A 81 11.90 -0.65 -14.59
C ALA A 81 11.33 -2.08 -14.48
N ILE A 82 10.04 -2.21 -14.15
CA ILE A 82 9.35 -3.50 -14.05
C ILE A 82 9.21 -4.17 -15.42
N ALA A 83 8.83 -3.41 -16.46
CA ALA A 83 8.67 -3.94 -17.82
C ALA A 83 10.00 -4.41 -18.44
N ASN A 84 11.12 -3.79 -18.08
CA ASN A 84 12.45 -4.13 -18.56
C ASN A 84 13.19 -5.15 -17.67
N ARG A 85 12.56 -5.63 -16.62
CA ARG A 85 13.12 -6.65 -15.72
C ARG A 85 13.33 -7.96 -16.48
N THR A 86 14.52 -8.51 -16.37
CA THR A 86 14.86 -9.80 -16.98
C THR A 86 14.31 -10.97 -16.15
N ASN A 87 14.13 -12.14 -16.78
CA ASN A 87 13.51 -13.31 -16.13
C ASN A 87 14.33 -13.90 -14.98
N ASP A 88 15.63 -13.57 -14.88
CA ASP A 88 16.51 -13.96 -13.79
C ASP A 88 16.46 -13.00 -12.59
N GLN A 89 15.71 -11.90 -12.69
CA GLN A 89 15.52 -10.94 -11.61
C GLN A 89 14.20 -11.20 -10.89
N LYS A 90 14.27 -11.78 -9.71
CA LYS A 90 13.13 -11.93 -8.82
C LYS A 90 13.10 -10.76 -7.83
N TRP A 91 12.05 -9.96 -7.91
CA TRP A 91 11.75 -8.88 -6.97
C TRP A 91 10.61 -9.34 -6.06
N ASP A 92 10.88 -9.42 -4.77
CA ASP A 92 9.92 -9.95 -3.78
C ASP A 92 9.84 -8.96 -2.61
N GLU A 93 8.79 -8.16 -2.60
CA GLU A 93 8.50 -7.25 -1.50
C GLU A 93 7.41 -7.87 -0.62
N ARG A 94 7.79 -8.26 0.59
CA ARG A 94 6.95 -8.95 1.56
C ARG A 94 6.36 -7.95 2.52
N LEU A 95 5.05 -7.72 2.41
CA LEU A 95 4.31 -6.86 3.33
C LEU A 95 4.05 -7.61 4.64
N LEU A 96 4.43 -7.00 5.77
CA LEU A 96 4.42 -7.67 7.07
C LEU A 96 3.12 -7.41 7.84
N ASN A 97 2.51 -6.24 7.64
CA ASN A 97 1.27 -5.84 8.31
C ASN A 97 0.59 -4.73 7.52
N TYR A 98 -0.70 -4.49 7.79
CA TYR A 98 -1.47 -3.39 7.22
C TYR A 98 -2.13 -2.58 8.34
N ASN A 99 -1.84 -1.29 8.40
CA ASN A 99 -2.61 -0.32 9.16
C ASN A 99 -3.37 0.54 8.16
N ILE A 100 -4.67 0.32 8.05
CA ILE A 100 -5.56 0.94 7.08
C ILE A 100 -6.45 1.92 7.81
N GLN A 101 -6.55 3.14 7.28
CA GLN A 101 -7.45 4.19 7.74
C GLN A 101 -8.26 4.66 6.55
N VAL A 102 -9.58 4.69 6.67
CA VAL A 102 -10.51 5.13 5.63
C VAL A 102 -11.35 6.27 6.17
N ASP A 103 -11.45 7.35 5.38
CA ASP A 103 -12.35 8.47 5.61
C ASP A 103 -13.04 8.83 4.29
N GLY A 104 -14.29 8.38 4.15
CA GLY A 104 -15.10 8.59 2.94
C GLY A 104 -14.44 8.02 1.69
N ILE A 105 -14.02 8.89 0.79
CA ILE A 105 -13.40 8.53 -0.49
C ILE A 105 -11.86 8.54 -0.45
N MET A 106 -11.25 8.69 0.71
CA MET A 106 -9.81 8.68 0.92
C MET A 106 -9.40 7.54 1.84
N ALA A 107 -8.29 6.88 1.54
CA ALA A 107 -7.67 5.92 2.44
C ALA A 107 -6.16 6.13 2.56
N ASN A 108 -5.62 5.81 3.74
CA ASN A 108 -4.20 5.72 4.02
C ASN A 108 -3.84 4.30 4.44
N VAL A 109 -2.73 3.76 3.91
CA VAL A 109 -2.21 2.46 4.29
C VAL A 109 -0.75 2.58 4.68
N TRP A 110 -0.45 2.23 5.92
CA TRP A 110 0.91 2.11 6.44
C TRP A 110 1.26 0.63 6.55
N THR A 111 2.25 0.15 5.76
CA THR A 111 2.65 -1.24 5.72
C THR A 111 4.16 -1.41 5.81
N PRO A 112 4.69 -1.96 6.91
CA PRO A 112 6.09 -2.39 6.96
C PRO A 112 6.36 -3.48 5.93
N TYR A 113 7.57 -3.45 5.34
CA TYR A 113 7.96 -4.41 4.33
C TYR A 113 9.41 -4.87 4.46
N GLU A 114 9.71 -6.00 3.81
CA GLU A 114 11.06 -6.49 3.51
C GLU A 114 11.18 -6.69 2.01
N PHE A 115 12.25 -6.17 1.43
CA PHE A 115 12.54 -6.39 0.02
C PHE A 115 13.66 -7.41 -0.16
N TRP A 116 13.37 -8.41 -0.98
CA TRP A 116 14.26 -9.50 -1.33
C TRP A 116 14.56 -9.46 -2.84
N PHE A 117 15.81 -9.55 -3.20
CA PHE A 117 16.27 -9.64 -4.59
C PHE A 117 16.93 -10.99 -4.81
N ASN A 118 16.38 -11.79 -5.72
CA ASN A 118 16.85 -13.15 -6.01
C ASN A 118 17.01 -14.00 -4.73
N ASP A 119 15.98 -14.02 -3.90
CA ASP A 119 15.92 -14.70 -2.60
C ASP A 119 16.97 -14.24 -1.56
N THR A 120 17.67 -13.13 -1.84
CA THR A 120 18.62 -12.51 -0.91
C THR A 120 17.99 -11.24 -0.33
N PHE A 121 18.01 -11.11 1.01
CA PHE A 121 17.53 -9.89 1.68
C PHE A 121 18.33 -8.68 1.21
N SER A 122 17.63 -7.62 0.81
CA SER A 122 18.20 -6.36 0.33
C SER A 122 18.07 -5.24 1.35
N HIS A 123 16.84 -4.96 1.76
CA HIS A 123 16.51 -3.89 2.69
C HIS A 123 15.10 -4.07 3.27
N CYS A 124 14.77 -3.28 4.26
CA CYS A 124 13.41 -3.15 4.79
C CYS A 124 12.99 -1.69 4.85
N GLY A 125 11.73 -1.48 5.08
CA GLY A 125 11.17 -0.15 5.25
C GLY A 125 9.71 -0.17 5.64
N VAL A 126 9.07 0.93 5.33
CA VAL A 126 7.63 1.10 5.45
C VAL A 126 7.15 1.79 4.18
N ASN A 127 6.08 1.28 3.60
CA ASN A 127 5.30 1.96 2.58
C ASN A 127 4.17 2.75 3.24
N SER A 128 3.97 3.98 2.81
CA SER A 128 2.77 4.77 3.09
C SER A 128 2.06 5.08 1.78
N PHE A 129 0.89 4.49 1.61
CA PHE A 129 0.03 4.70 0.45
C PHE A 129 -1.08 5.69 0.77
N GLN A 130 -1.42 6.53 -0.21
CA GLN A 130 -2.67 7.26 -0.23
C GLN A 130 -3.51 6.73 -1.40
N LEU A 131 -4.80 6.48 -1.13
CA LEU A 131 -5.74 5.97 -2.11
C LEU A 131 -6.95 6.90 -2.21
N PHE A 132 -7.55 6.91 -3.38
CA PHE A 132 -8.78 7.60 -3.70
C PHE A 132 -9.80 6.59 -4.21
N ASN A 133 -11.04 6.70 -3.75
CA ASN A 133 -12.16 5.90 -4.23
C ASN A 133 -12.78 6.58 -5.45
N ASP A 134 -12.52 6.03 -6.62
CA ASP A 134 -13.03 6.48 -7.91
C ASP A 134 -14.29 5.64 -8.25
N ASP A 135 -15.45 6.20 -7.93
CA ASP A 135 -16.77 5.57 -8.15
C ASP A 135 -16.85 4.10 -7.68
N GLY A 136 -16.40 3.83 -6.45
CA GLY A 136 -16.44 2.49 -5.84
C GLY A 136 -15.19 1.66 -6.10
N THR A 137 -14.21 2.16 -6.84
CA THR A 137 -12.93 1.49 -7.12
C THR A 137 -11.78 2.24 -6.47
N TRP A 138 -11.08 1.61 -5.54
CA TRP A 138 -9.92 2.21 -4.90
C TRP A 138 -8.72 2.26 -5.85
N LYS A 139 -8.08 3.43 -5.95
CA LYS A 139 -6.89 3.68 -6.78
C LYS A 139 -5.78 4.31 -5.96
N ILE A 140 -4.55 3.84 -6.14
CA ILE A 140 -3.37 4.43 -5.51
C ILE A 140 -3.03 5.74 -6.22
N ILE A 141 -2.93 6.85 -5.46
CA ILE A 141 -2.60 8.18 -5.96
C ILE A 141 -1.20 8.63 -5.53
N TYR A 142 -0.68 8.06 -4.46
CA TYR A 142 0.62 8.41 -3.90
C TYR A 142 1.21 7.24 -3.13
N LEU A 143 2.53 7.07 -3.25
CA LEU A 143 3.33 6.16 -2.44
C LEU A 143 4.62 6.85 -2.01
N ILE A 144 4.90 6.83 -0.71
CA ILE A 144 6.22 7.12 -0.17
C ILE A 144 6.72 5.92 0.62
N ASP A 145 8.00 5.57 0.41
CA ASP A 145 8.65 4.51 1.18
C ASP A 145 9.90 4.99 1.91
N THR A 146 10.24 4.29 2.97
CA THR A 146 11.55 4.40 3.62
C THR A 146 12.40 3.19 3.28
N ARG A 147 13.73 3.38 3.12
CA ARG A 147 14.66 2.25 2.87
C ARG A 147 15.80 2.27 3.88
N ARG A 148 16.03 1.14 4.54
CA ARG A 148 17.11 0.95 5.48
C ARG A 148 17.62 -0.50 5.48
N LYS A 149 18.86 -0.71 5.91
CA LYS A 149 19.45 -2.06 6.08
C LYS A 149 19.58 -2.48 7.53
N GLN A 150 19.39 -1.54 8.47
CA GLN A 150 19.49 -1.77 9.91
C GLN A 150 18.13 -1.62 10.58
N GLY A 151 17.94 -2.28 11.73
CA GLY A 151 16.68 -2.28 12.46
C GLY A 151 15.54 -2.98 11.71
N CYS A 152 15.88 -3.92 10.84
CA CYS A 152 14.94 -4.84 10.19
C CYS A 152 14.71 -6.06 11.09
N ASN A 153 13.55 -6.71 10.98
CA ASN A 153 13.23 -7.93 11.75
C ASN A 153 13.89 -9.18 11.13
N GLN A 154 15.12 -9.04 10.60
CA GLN A 154 15.86 -10.18 10.05
C GLN A 154 16.70 -10.84 11.14
N PRO A 155 16.83 -12.19 11.12
CA PRO A 155 17.72 -12.93 12.00
C PRO A 155 19.19 -12.60 11.75
#